data_e9fd3236f16d916d8a09720cf2f6b549
#
_entry.id   e9fd3236f16d916d8a09720cf2f6b549
#
_cell.length_a   1.000
_cell.length_b   1.000
_cell.length_c   1.000
_cell.angle_alpha   90.00
_cell.angle_beta   90.00
_cell.angle_gamma   90.00
#
_symmetry.space_group_name_H-M   'P 1'
#
loop_
_entity.id
_entity.type
_entity.pdbx_description
1 polymer ?
#
loop_
_entity_poly.entity_id
_entity_poly.type
_entity_poly.pdbx_seq_one_letter_code
_entity_poly.pdbx_strand_id
1 'polypeptide(L)'
;MTAPNKYLVALFTSILVPASGLSQEVINTDTHRLEEVAEGVYFASGNGALYTMSNALIIERDNDVVVVDSHITPAAGRALMNSIEVVTDKPITTLINSHFHYDHANGTPAFGPNIQIIGHEYTYKKLTEEPANEQTYRSSLVRFDNTVANLEERITNASGSERAELQTQLEFWRAHVRAQDEIDFVPPTVSMRDVMTLFRGGREIQIHFLGRAHTGGDLAVFLPQERIVFTGDMMLGGISYLGDGYVAEWADTLQGLKQLDFDLILPGHGPSIADLNRIDYVQTYYADLTEEIRRLKSAGYSAEEAAARADLRQHADTLGVDQLGANLQAVQRMYDLIDGIAE
;
A
#
# COMPACT_ATOMS: atom_id res chain seq x y z
N MET A 1 -39.93 22.14 -62.58
CA MET A 1 -38.69 22.82 -62.19
C MET A 1 -38.40 22.45 -60.76
N THR A 2 -37.57 21.44 -60.56
CA THR A 2 -37.20 20.87 -59.25
C THR A 2 -35.80 21.38 -58.91
N ALA A 3 -35.64 22.04 -57.77
CA ALA A 3 -34.37 22.54 -57.26
C ALA A 3 -33.60 21.39 -56.56
N PRO A 4 -32.25 21.33 -56.72
CA PRO A 4 -31.49 20.27 -56.08
C PRO A 4 -31.11 20.61 -54.63
N ASN A 5 -31.34 19.63 -53.77
CA ASN A 5 -30.98 19.62 -52.36
C ASN A 5 -29.43 19.51 -52.17
N LYS A 6 -28.81 20.52 -51.56
CA LYS A 6 -27.37 20.50 -51.24
C LYS A 6 -27.19 19.91 -49.86
N TYR A 7 -26.71 18.67 -49.78
CA TYR A 7 -26.20 18.05 -48.52
C TYR A 7 -24.83 18.65 -48.17
N LEU A 8 -24.79 19.34 -47.06
CA LEU A 8 -23.54 19.83 -46.46
C LEU A 8 -22.93 18.67 -45.64
N VAL A 9 -21.84 18.10 -46.14
CA VAL A 9 -21.06 17.10 -45.41
C VAL A 9 -20.10 17.87 -44.51
N ALA A 10 -20.38 17.81 -43.18
CA ALA A 10 -19.45 18.30 -42.16
C ALA A 10 -18.32 17.28 -41.99
N LEU A 11 -17.11 17.60 -42.44
CA LEU A 11 -15.92 16.84 -42.06
C LEU A 11 -15.57 17.13 -40.59
N PHE A 12 -15.78 16.18 -39.74
CA PHE A 12 -15.15 16.16 -38.40
C PHE A 12 -13.70 15.77 -38.56
N THR A 13 -12.80 16.73 -38.52
CA THR A 13 -11.38 16.50 -38.30
C THR A 13 -11.18 16.18 -36.82
N SER A 14 -11.02 14.91 -36.49
CA SER A 14 -10.50 14.47 -35.20
C SER A 14 -9.07 14.95 -35.08
N ILE A 15 -8.85 15.95 -34.23
CA ILE A 15 -7.51 16.31 -33.77
C ILE A 15 -7.07 15.19 -32.83
N LEU A 16 -6.20 14.30 -33.32
CA LEU A 16 -5.39 13.45 -32.45
C LEU A 16 -4.48 14.39 -31.66
N VAL A 17 -4.80 14.63 -30.39
CA VAL A 17 -3.85 15.15 -29.41
C VAL A 17 -2.83 14.03 -29.21
N PRO A 18 -1.54 14.22 -29.52
CA PRO A 18 -0.54 13.22 -29.16
C PRO A 18 -0.57 13.08 -27.64
N ALA A 19 -0.66 11.86 -27.14
CA ALA A 19 -0.37 11.56 -25.75
C ALA A 19 1.09 12.01 -25.52
N SER A 20 1.23 13.16 -24.89
CA SER A 20 2.52 13.64 -24.41
C SER A 20 2.98 12.62 -23.38
N GLY A 21 3.93 11.77 -23.73
CA GLY A 21 4.66 10.99 -22.76
C GLY A 21 5.35 11.99 -21.84
N LEU A 22 4.73 12.28 -20.69
CA LEU A 22 5.37 13.01 -19.61
C LEU A 22 6.61 12.21 -19.25
N SER A 23 7.79 12.76 -19.43
CA SER A 23 8.97 12.20 -18.81
C SER A 23 8.69 12.34 -17.30
N GLN A 24 8.50 11.22 -16.61
CA GLN A 24 8.30 11.21 -15.17
C GLN A 24 9.47 11.92 -14.53
N GLU A 25 9.21 13.10 -13.96
CA GLU A 25 10.23 13.83 -13.22
C GLU A 25 10.45 13.13 -11.89
N VAL A 26 11.71 12.87 -11.57
CA VAL A 26 12.12 12.25 -10.31
C VAL A 26 12.88 13.26 -9.50
N ILE A 27 12.33 13.64 -8.35
CA ILE A 27 12.94 14.54 -7.39
C ILE A 27 13.47 13.70 -6.24
N ASN A 28 14.78 13.76 -6.01
CA ASN A 28 15.40 13.11 -4.85
C ASN A 28 15.58 14.15 -3.73
N THR A 29 14.97 13.87 -2.60
CA THR A 29 15.16 14.63 -1.36
C THR A 29 16.17 13.90 -0.46
N ASP A 30 16.44 14.41 0.73
CA ASP A 30 17.36 13.76 1.67
C ASP A 30 16.92 12.34 2.06
N THR A 31 15.60 12.06 2.07
CA THR A 31 15.03 10.80 2.57
C THR A 31 14.11 10.08 1.60
N HIS A 32 13.62 10.76 0.56
CA HIS A 32 12.66 10.19 -0.38
C HIS A 32 13.06 10.40 -1.83
N ARG A 33 12.59 9.47 -2.66
CA ARG A 33 12.47 9.60 -4.10
C ARG A 33 10.99 9.93 -4.39
N LEU A 34 10.74 11.11 -4.92
CA LEU A 34 9.42 11.57 -5.36
C LEU A 34 9.34 11.43 -6.87
N GLU A 35 8.44 10.59 -7.34
CA GLU A 35 8.17 10.39 -8.77
C GLU A 35 6.88 11.14 -9.12
N GLU A 36 6.97 12.21 -9.92
CA GLU A 36 5.79 12.91 -10.40
C GLU A 36 5.09 12.06 -11.46
N VAL A 37 3.98 11.41 -11.07
CA VAL A 37 3.20 10.49 -11.91
C VAL A 37 2.09 11.19 -12.68
N ALA A 38 1.71 12.39 -12.25
CA ALA A 38 0.88 13.36 -12.94
C ALA A 38 1.17 14.73 -12.35
N GLU A 39 0.76 15.83 -13.01
CA GLU A 39 0.97 17.19 -12.52
C GLU A 39 0.49 17.35 -11.07
N GLY A 40 1.43 17.64 -10.14
CA GLY A 40 1.16 17.78 -8.70
C GLY A 40 0.73 16.48 -8.01
N VAL A 41 1.03 15.31 -8.58
CA VAL A 41 0.80 14.01 -7.96
C VAL A 41 2.13 13.26 -7.88
N TYR A 42 2.61 13.04 -6.65
CA TYR A 42 3.92 12.44 -6.43
C TYR A 42 3.80 11.10 -5.70
N PHE A 43 4.39 10.07 -6.28
CA PHE A 43 4.57 8.78 -5.63
C PHE A 43 5.89 8.79 -4.85
N ALA A 44 5.79 8.74 -3.53
CA ALA A 44 6.91 8.87 -2.61
C ALA A 44 7.38 7.52 -2.11
N SER A 45 8.65 7.20 -2.32
CA SER A 45 9.31 6.01 -1.76
C SER A 45 10.58 6.41 -0.99
N GLY A 46 10.93 5.66 0.04
CA GLY A 46 12.17 5.89 0.78
C GLY A 46 13.42 5.65 -0.09
N ASN A 47 14.44 6.50 0.04
CA ASN A 47 15.71 6.36 -0.69
C ASN A 47 16.79 5.58 0.09
N GLY A 48 16.44 5.04 1.27
CA GLY A 48 17.33 4.26 2.13
C GLY A 48 18.08 5.07 3.19
N ALA A 49 17.96 6.40 3.24
CA ALA A 49 18.55 7.22 4.30
C ALA A 49 17.82 7.07 5.64
N LEU A 50 16.53 6.75 5.59
CA LEU A 50 15.65 6.46 6.72
C LEU A 50 14.77 5.25 6.39
N TYR A 51 14.41 4.44 7.40
CA TYR A 51 13.50 3.32 7.19
C TYR A 51 12.05 3.81 7.15
N THR A 52 11.47 3.85 5.95
CA THR A 52 10.08 4.26 5.71
C THR A 52 9.14 3.07 5.64
N MET A 53 9.63 1.93 5.16
CA MET A 53 8.99 0.65 4.88
C MET A 53 7.96 0.73 3.73
N SER A 54 6.91 1.54 3.86
CA SER A 54 5.87 1.74 2.85
C SER A 54 6.18 2.88 1.88
N ASN A 55 5.38 2.96 0.82
CA ASN A 55 5.25 4.15 -0.04
C ASN A 55 4.16 5.08 0.51
N ALA A 56 4.12 6.30 -0.01
CA ALA A 56 3.06 7.28 0.25
C ALA A 56 2.67 7.98 -1.07
N LEU A 57 1.45 8.54 -1.11
CA LEU A 57 1.00 9.36 -2.22
C LEU A 57 0.79 10.80 -1.76
N ILE A 58 1.31 11.75 -2.51
CA ILE A 58 1.17 13.19 -2.29
C ILE A 58 0.30 13.74 -3.41
N ILE A 59 -0.81 14.37 -3.06
CA ILE A 59 -1.77 14.92 -4.02
C ILE A 59 -1.90 16.42 -3.74
N GLU A 60 -1.30 17.22 -4.61
CA GLU A 60 -1.42 18.67 -4.56
C GLU A 60 -2.76 19.11 -5.16
N ARG A 61 -3.44 20.04 -4.48
CA ARG A 61 -4.66 20.69 -4.95
C ARG A 61 -4.41 22.20 -5.03
N ASP A 62 -5.41 22.99 -5.42
CA ASP A 62 -5.25 24.44 -5.61
C ASP A 62 -4.64 25.14 -4.38
N ASN A 63 -5.06 24.77 -3.16
CA ASN A 63 -4.69 25.50 -1.93
C ASN A 63 -4.14 24.62 -0.81
N ASP A 64 -4.03 23.32 -1.00
CA ASP A 64 -3.60 22.38 0.02
C ASP A 64 -3.07 21.06 -0.58
N VAL A 65 -2.61 20.20 0.31
CA VAL A 65 -2.10 18.86 -0.03
C VAL A 65 -2.89 17.80 0.73
N VAL A 66 -3.21 16.73 0.04
CA VAL A 66 -3.69 15.46 0.61
C VAL A 66 -2.54 14.45 0.55
N VAL A 67 -2.29 13.77 1.66
CA VAL A 67 -1.30 12.70 1.74
C VAL A 67 -2.01 11.37 1.96
N VAL A 68 -1.55 10.30 1.34
CA VAL A 68 -2.01 8.94 1.61
C VAL A 68 -0.86 8.16 2.22
N ASP A 69 -1.09 7.61 3.39
CA ASP A 69 -0.15 6.93 4.28
C ASP A 69 0.98 7.81 4.84
N SER A 70 1.49 7.42 5.99
CA SER A 70 2.37 8.25 6.82
C SER A 70 3.70 7.57 7.16
N HIS A 71 3.96 6.38 6.62
CA HIS A 71 5.10 5.53 6.95
C HIS A 71 5.09 4.95 8.38
N ILE A 72 6.20 4.28 8.74
CA ILE A 72 6.35 3.37 9.88
C ILE A 72 6.57 4.06 11.23
N THR A 73 7.02 5.31 11.27
CA THR A 73 7.33 6.03 12.51
C THR A 73 7.02 7.54 12.38
N PRO A 74 6.81 8.25 13.50
CA PRO A 74 6.70 9.71 13.46
C PRO A 74 7.92 10.39 12.83
N ALA A 75 9.12 9.83 13.02
CA ALA A 75 10.34 10.32 12.37
C ALA A 75 10.26 10.20 10.83
N ALA A 76 9.73 9.08 10.31
CA ALA A 76 9.52 8.89 8.88
C ALA A 76 8.40 9.80 8.34
N GLY A 77 7.32 10.01 9.10
CA GLY A 77 6.27 10.96 8.77
C GLY A 77 6.80 12.42 8.66
N ARG A 78 7.64 12.85 9.62
CA ARG A 78 8.31 14.17 9.53
C ARG A 78 9.22 14.28 8.30
N ALA A 79 9.95 13.22 7.99
CA ALA A 79 10.80 13.18 6.81
C ALA A 79 9.99 13.27 5.49
N LEU A 80 8.80 12.65 5.45
CA LEU A 80 7.87 12.79 4.33
C LEU A 80 7.38 14.24 4.20
N MET A 81 6.97 14.87 5.32
CA MET A 81 6.54 16.28 5.33
C MET A 81 7.64 17.21 4.82
N ASN A 82 8.89 17.04 5.27
CA ASN A 82 10.03 17.81 4.77
C ASN A 82 10.27 17.59 3.27
N SER A 83 10.00 16.38 2.78
CA SER A 83 10.11 16.08 1.34
C SER A 83 8.98 16.72 0.53
N ILE A 84 7.79 16.87 1.11
CA ILE A 84 6.66 17.59 0.49
C ILE A 84 6.99 19.08 0.33
N GLU A 85 7.64 19.70 1.31
CA GLU A 85 8.07 21.11 1.26
C GLU A 85 9.05 21.40 0.10
N VAL A 86 9.71 20.38 -0.46
CA VAL A 86 10.59 20.56 -1.64
C VAL A 86 9.77 20.80 -2.91
N VAL A 87 8.55 20.27 -2.99
CA VAL A 87 7.72 20.32 -4.20
C VAL A 87 6.57 21.33 -4.11
N THR A 88 6.15 21.73 -2.90
CA THR A 88 5.05 22.69 -2.72
C THR A 88 5.11 23.39 -1.37
N ASP A 89 4.71 24.68 -1.34
CA ASP A 89 4.54 25.47 -0.10
C ASP A 89 3.11 25.34 0.49
N LYS A 90 2.23 24.55 -0.14
CA LYS A 90 0.84 24.43 0.28
C LYS A 90 0.71 23.58 1.56
N PRO A 91 -0.20 23.95 2.48
CA PRO A 91 -0.36 23.22 3.73
C PRO A 91 -0.94 21.82 3.50
N ILE A 92 -0.44 20.83 4.22
CA ILE A 92 -1.06 19.52 4.32
C ILE A 92 -2.31 19.67 5.19
N THR A 93 -3.48 19.31 4.66
CA THR A 93 -4.77 19.44 5.40
C THR A 93 -5.45 18.11 5.64
N THR A 94 -5.09 17.09 4.90
CA THR A 94 -5.74 15.78 4.94
C THR A 94 -4.72 14.67 4.83
N LEU A 95 -4.82 13.70 5.71
CA LEU A 95 -4.13 12.42 5.64
C LEU A 95 -5.17 11.32 5.42
N ILE A 96 -4.91 10.39 4.52
CA ILE A 96 -5.73 9.20 4.30
C ILE A 96 -4.90 7.99 4.74
N ASN A 97 -5.40 7.18 5.68
CA ASN A 97 -4.80 5.89 5.96
C ASN A 97 -5.41 4.85 5.01
N SER A 98 -4.60 4.26 4.15
CA SER A 98 -5.06 3.18 3.27
C SER A 98 -5.55 1.97 4.08
N HIS A 99 -4.86 1.65 5.18
CA HIS A 99 -5.25 0.64 6.16
C HIS A 99 -4.54 0.88 7.50
N PHE A 100 -4.74 -0.02 8.49
CA PHE A 100 -4.28 0.20 9.87
C PHE A 100 -2.83 -0.25 10.13
N HIS A 101 -2.17 -0.98 9.24
CA HIS A 101 -0.84 -1.52 9.53
C HIS A 101 0.16 -0.43 9.88
N TYR A 102 1.04 -0.81 10.79
CA TYR A 102 1.99 0.07 11.46
C TYR A 102 2.90 0.85 10.50
N ASP A 103 3.25 0.27 9.37
CA ASP A 103 4.10 0.89 8.36
C ASP A 103 3.37 1.87 7.42
N HIS A 104 2.05 1.97 7.54
CA HIS A 104 1.21 2.94 6.83
C HIS A 104 0.64 4.01 7.76
N ALA A 105 0.42 3.68 9.04
CA ALA A 105 -0.31 4.54 9.97
C ALA A 105 0.52 5.13 11.13
N ASN A 106 1.65 4.53 11.52
CA ASN A 106 2.38 4.96 12.72
C ASN A 106 3.15 6.27 12.58
N GLY A 107 3.32 6.79 11.36
CA GLY A 107 3.84 8.14 11.13
C GLY A 107 2.82 9.27 11.34
N THR A 108 1.54 8.95 11.49
CA THR A 108 0.43 9.91 11.64
C THR A 108 0.64 10.98 12.71
N PRO A 109 1.23 10.73 13.90
CA PRO A 109 1.47 11.75 14.91
C PRO A 109 2.31 12.93 14.43
N ALA A 110 3.17 12.72 13.42
CA ALA A 110 4.02 13.78 12.86
C ALA A 110 3.22 14.92 12.23
N PHE A 111 2.03 14.64 11.70
CA PHE A 111 1.20 15.61 10.99
C PHE A 111 0.45 16.57 11.92
N GLY A 112 0.47 16.30 13.21
CA GLY A 112 -0.12 17.17 14.24
C GLY A 112 -1.64 17.06 14.38
N PRO A 113 -2.22 17.75 15.37
CA PRO A 113 -3.62 17.53 15.78
C PRO A 113 -4.65 18.24 14.90
N ASN A 114 -4.24 19.11 13.99
CA ASN A 114 -5.15 19.96 13.21
C ASN A 114 -5.44 19.37 11.80
N ILE A 115 -4.86 18.22 11.47
CA ILE A 115 -5.09 17.56 10.20
C ILE A 115 -6.37 16.71 10.24
N GLN A 116 -7.10 16.65 9.13
CA GLN A 116 -8.18 15.69 8.97
C GLN A 116 -7.58 14.33 8.61
N ILE A 117 -7.88 13.29 9.39
CA ILE A 117 -7.42 11.92 9.10
C ILE A 117 -8.63 11.10 8.67
N ILE A 118 -8.59 10.60 7.43
CA ILE A 118 -9.65 9.76 6.85
C ILE A 118 -9.17 8.31 6.85
N GLY A 119 -10.04 7.38 7.22
CA GLY A 119 -9.77 5.95 7.15
C GLY A 119 -11.06 5.14 7.18
N HIS A 120 -10.96 3.85 6.91
CA HIS A 120 -12.09 2.94 7.05
C HIS A 120 -12.47 2.76 8.53
N GLU A 121 -13.73 2.45 8.83
CA GLU A 121 -14.17 2.19 10.23
C GLU A 121 -13.39 1.03 10.88
N TYR A 122 -12.96 0.05 10.09
CA TYR A 122 -12.10 -1.03 10.58
C TYR A 122 -10.72 -0.51 11.00
N THR A 123 -10.12 0.39 10.23
CA THR A 123 -8.87 1.08 10.59
C THR A 123 -9.03 1.88 11.89
N TYR A 124 -10.16 2.60 12.05
CA TYR A 124 -10.48 3.29 13.29
C TYR A 124 -10.54 2.32 14.47
N LYS A 125 -11.30 1.21 14.33
CA LYS A 125 -11.42 0.15 15.36
C LYS A 125 -10.03 -0.37 15.76
N LYS A 126 -9.21 -0.75 14.79
CA LYS A 126 -7.88 -1.33 15.03
C LYS A 126 -6.91 -0.37 15.71
N LEU A 127 -6.94 0.91 15.37
CA LEU A 127 -6.08 1.93 15.98
C LEU A 127 -6.60 2.48 17.33
N THR A 128 -7.81 2.08 17.75
CA THR A 128 -8.37 2.43 19.08
C THR A 128 -8.42 1.26 20.05
N GLU A 129 -8.58 0.02 19.56
CA GLU A 129 -8.73 -1.17 20.38
C GLU A 129 -7.38 -1.88 20.54
N GLU A 130 -6.57 -1.43 21.50
CA GLU A 130 -5.28 -2.04 21.87
C GLU A 130 -4.26 -2.17 20.68
N PRO A 131 -4.00 -1.11 19.89
CA PRO A 131 -3.15 -1.18 18.71
C PRO A 131 -1.72 -1.66 19.01
N ALA A 132 -1.19 -1.42 20.23
CA ALA A 132 0.11 -1.90 20.65
C ALA A 132 0.16 -3.43 20.82
N ASN A 133 -0.99 -4.10 20.97
CA ASN A 133 -1.10 -5.55 21.10
C ASN A 133 -1.37 -6.26 19.77
N GLU A 134 -1.52 -5.50 18.68
CA GLU A 134 -1.73 -6.04 17.37
C GLU A 134 -0.54 -6.95 16.98
N GLN A 135 -0.84 -8.17 16.49
CA GLN A 135 0.17 -9.23 16.32
C GLN A 135 1.24 -8.87 15.30
N THR A 136 0.86 -8.27 14.17
CA THR A 136 1.77 -7.90 13.08
C THR A 136 2.74 -6.82 13.55
N TYR A 137 2.25 -5.82 14.29
CA TYR A 137 3.10 -4.79 14.90
C TYR A 137 4.07 -5.39 15.93
N ARG A 138 3.60 -6.20 16.87
CA ARG A 138 4.47 -6.85 17.87
C ARG A 138 5.53 -7.74 17.24
N SER A 139 5.15 -8.49 16.21
CA SER A 139 6.10 -9.33 15.47
C SER A 139 7.17 -8.48 14.76
N SER A 140 6.81 -7.29 14.29
CA SER A 140 7.76 -6.37 13.67
C SER A 140 8.79 -5.84 14.67
N LEU A 141 8.38 -5.48 15.89
CA LEU A 141 9.29 -5.04 16.96
C LEU A 141 10.33 -6.12 17.27
N VAL A 142 9.90 -7.37 17.45
CA VAL A 142 10.82 -8.52 17.67
C VAL A 142 11.79 -8.67 16.50
N ARG A 143 11.32 -8.50 15.26
CA ARG A 143 12.17 -8.58 14.06
C ARG A 143 13.22 -7.47 14.04
N PHE A 144 12.87 -6.23 14.43
CA PHE A 144 13.81 -5.11 14.48
C PHE A 144 14.89 -5.33 15.54
N ASP A 145 14.51 -5.77 16.73
CA ASP A 145 15.45 -6.11 17.82
C ASP A 145 16.40 -7.23 17.40
N ASN A 146 15.86 -8.29 16.77
CA ASN A 146 16.69 -9.38 16.26
C ASN A 146 17.65 -8.93 15.15
N THR A 147 17.26 -7.95 14.33
CA THR A 147 18.14 -7.38 13.29
C THR A 147 19.31 -6.65 13.93
N VAL A 148 19.07 -5.84 14.98
CA VAL A 148 20.12 -5.15 15.75
C VAL A 148 21.05 -6.17 16.40
N ALA A 149 20.52 -7.17 17.10
CA ALA A 149 21.31 -8.19 17.76
C ALA A 149 22.20 -9.00 16.78
N ASN A 150 21.65 -9.36 15.61
CA ASN A 150 22.40 -10.07 14.57
C ASN A 150 23.55 -9.21 14.01
N LEU A 151 23.31 -7.91 13.79
CA LEU A 151 24.36 -6.99 13.33
C LEU A 151 25.46 -6.84 14.38
N GLU A 152 25.13 -6.72 15.66
CA GLU A 152 26.09 -6.68 16.78
C GLU A 152 26.97 -7.93 16.82
N GLU A 153 26.38 -9.11 16.69
CA GLU A 153 27.11 -10.38 16.65
C GLU A 153 28.05 -10.43 15.44
N ARG A 154 27.59 -10.09 14.24
CA ARG A 154 28.39 -10.11 13.02
C ARG A 154 29.58 -9.15 13.10
N ILE A 155 29.42 -7.97 13.68
CA ILE A 155 30.49 -6.97 13.87
C ILE A 155 31.64 -7.53 14.73
N THR A 156 31.37 -8.43 15.69
CA THR A 156 32.43 -9.01 16.54
C THR A 156 33.44 -9.81 15.72
N ASN A 157 33.00 -10.46 14.64
CA ASN A 157 33.79 -11.32 13.78
C ASN A 157 34.28 -10.62 12.50
N ALA A 158 33.81 -9.44 12.18
CA ALA A 158 34.12 -8.69 10.98
C ALA A 158 35.38 -7.81 11.17
N SER A 159 36.06 -7.45 10.06
CA SER A 159 37.22 -6.56 10.05
C SER A 159 37.24 -5.68 8.80
N GLY A 160 38.06 -4.64 8.81
CA GLY A 160 38.22 -3.75 7.64
C GLY A 160 36.93 -3.09 7.17
N SER A 161 36.69 -3.09 5.85
CA SER A 161 35.52 -2.46 5.22
C SER A 161 34.22 -3.12 5.62
N GLU A 162 34.20 -4.46 5.75
CA GLU A 162 32.99 -5.19 6.18
C GLU A 162 32.50 -4.72 7.56
N ARG A 163 33.41 -4.56 8.52
CA ARG A 163 33.09 -4.04 9.85
C ARG A 163 32.50 -2.63 9.77
N ALA A 164 33.06 -1.76 8.94
CA ALA A 164 32.56 -0.39 8.78
C ALA A 164 31.16 -0.36 8.17
N GLU A 165 30.87 -1.19 7.17
CA GLU A 165 29.57 -1.33 6.56
C GLU A 165 28.52 -1.85 7.55
N LEU A 166 28.85 -2.89 8.33
CA LEU A 166 27.98 -3.43 9.37
C LEU A 166 27.71 -2.41 10.48
N GLN A 167 28.69 -1.58 10.84
CA GLN A 167 28.51 -0.49 11.81
C GLN A 167 27.53 0.56 11.29
N THR A 168 27.62 0.94 10.03
CA THR A 168 26.65 1.87 9.40
C THR A 168 25.24 1.28 9.42
N GLN A 169 25.08 -0.01 9.06
CA GLN A 169 23.80 -0.69 9.15
C GLN A 169 23.27 -0.75 10.58
N LEU A 170 24.13 -1.01 11.56
CA LEU A 170 23.74 -1.06 12.97
C LEU A 170 23.23 0.31 13.45
N GLU A 171 23.91 1.40 13.09
CA GLU A 171 23.47 2.75 13.44
C GLU A 171 22.10 3.07 12.82
N PHE A 172 21.89 2.71 11.56
CA PHE A 172 20.61 2.85 10.87
C PHE A 172 19.47 2.11 11.61
N TRP A 173 19.66 0.82 11.92
CA TRP A 173 18.64 0.02 12.59
C TRP A 173 18.42 0.43 14.05
N ARG A 174 19.45 0.84 14.77
CA ARG A 174 19.31 1.40 16.11
C ARG A 174 18.56 2.73 16.11
N ALA A 175 18.74 3.56 15.09
CA ALA A 175 17.97 4.79 14.93
C ALA A 175 16.48 4.47 14.69
N HIS A 176 16.19 3.46 13.87
CA HIS A 176 14.83 2.99 13.64
C HIS A 176 14.17 2.42 14.91
N VAL A 177 14.88 1.58 15.67
CA VAL A 177 14.36 1.04 16.94
C VAL A 177 14.04 2.16 17.93
N ARG A 178 14.95 3.15 18.09
CA ARG A 178 14.67 4.32 18.96
C ARG A 178 13.47 5.15 18.50
N ALA A 179 13.24 5.23 17.19
CA ALA A 179 12.08 5.97 16.65
C ALA A 179 10.73 5.32 16.97
N GLN A 180 10.71 4.03 17.36
CA GLN A 180 9.50 3.35 17.82
C GLN A 180 9.00 3.92 19.17
N ASP A 181 9.88 4.48 19.99
CA ASP A 181 9.51 5.07 21.29
C ASP A 181 8.63 6.34 21.12
N GLU A 182 8.60 6.94 19.93
CA GLU A 182 7.80 8.12 19.63
C GLU A 182 6.38 7.78 19.13
N ILE A 183 6.06 6.51 18.94
CA ILE A 183 4.78 6.10 18.36
C ILE A 183 3.66 6.36 19.36
N ASP A 184 2.69 7.17 18.92
CA ASP A 184 1.36 7.32 19.50
C ASP A 184 0.35 6.92 18.41
N PHE A 185 -0.53 6.00 18.73
CA PHE A 185 -1.49 5.50 17.74
C PHE A 185 -2.62 6.51 17.57
N VAL A 186 -2.67 7.15 16.40
CA VAL A 186 -3.66 8.16 16.08
C VAL A 186 -4.69 7.59 15.10
N PRO A 187 -5.92 7.34 15.55
CA PRO A 187 -6.97 6.82 14.70
C PRO A 187 -7.50 7.88 13.73
N PRO A 188 -8.18 7.48 12.63
CA PRO A 188 -8.92 8.39 11.78
C PRO A 188 -9.88 9.30 12.55
N THR A 189 -9.91 10.58 12.20
CA THR A 189 -10.89 11.55 12.74
C THR A 189 -12.18 11.57 11.93
N VAL A 190 -12.13 11.04 10.72
CA VAL A 190 -13.27 10.79 9.84
C VAL A 190 -13.24 9.35 9.38
N SER A 191 -14.25 8.57 9.74
CA SER A 191 -14.39 7.20 9.29
C SER A 191 -15.37 7.07 8.13
N MET A 192 -15.12 6.13 7.21
CA MET A 192 -15.99 5.82 6.09
C MET A 192 -16.22 4.31 5.97
N ARG A 193 -17.24 3.90 5.17
CA ARG A 193 -17.59 2.49 4.94
C ARG A 193 -17.44 2.06 3.49
N ASP A 194 -18.00 2.85 2.56
CA ASP A 194 -18.13 2.42 1.16
C ASP A 194 -17.31 3.33 0.23
N VAL A 195 -17.84 4.51 -0.10
CA VAL A 195 -17.20 5.49 -1.00
C VAL A 195 -17.29 6.88 -0.40
N MET A 196 -16.18 7.61 -0.47
CA MET A 196 -16.12 9.03 -0.16
C MET A 196 -15.43 9.77 -1.30
N THR A 197 -15.95 10.94 -1.68
CA THR A 197 -15.32 11.79 -2.69
C THR A 197 -15.00 13.16 -2.14
N LEU A 198 -13.77 13.59 -2.36
CA LEU A 198 -13.29 14.94 -2.02
C LEU A 198 -13.27 15.79 -3.29
N PHE A 199 -14.09 16.85 -3.33
CA PHE A 199 -14.22 17.76 -4.50
C PHE A 199 -13.51 19.10 -4.33
N ARG A 200 -12.69 19.25 -3.31
CA ARG A 200 -12.04 20.52 -3.02
C ARG A 200 -10.81 20.74 -3.91
N GLY A 201 -10.59 22.01 -4.32
CA GLY A 201 -9.33 22.42 -4.95
C GLY A 201 -9.10 21.88 -6.36
N GLY A 202 -10.14 21.89 -7.20
CA GLY A 202 -10.01 21.61 -8.64
C GLY A 202 -9.75 20.15 -9.02
N ARG A 203 -9.49 19.29 -8.03
CA ARG A 203 -9.19 17.86 -8.24
C ARG A 203 -10.16 16.99 -7.48
N GLU A 204 -10.73 15.99 -8.16
CA GLU A 204 -11.56 14.96 -7.58
C GLU A 204 -10.68 13.83 -7.06
N ILE A 205 -10.88 13.45 -5.77
CA ILE A 205 -10.23 12.31 -5.14
C ILE A 205 -11.32 11.39 -4.65
N GLN A 206 -11.40 10.18 -5.19
CA GLN A 206 -12.35 9.16 -4.76
C GLN A 206 -11.64 8.16 -3.85
N ILE A 207 -12.23 7.86 -2.71
CA ILE A 207 -11.74 6.91 -1.72
C ILE A 207 -12.74 5.76 -1.67
N HIS A 208 -12.33 4.55 -2.02
CA HIS A 208 -13.20 3.38 -2.15
C HIS A 208 -12.81 2.30 -1.17
N PHE A 209 -13.77 1.78 -0.43
CA PHE A 209 -13.71 0.45 0.15
C PHE A 209 -14.35 -0.53 -0.83
N LEU A 210 -13.56 -1.41 -1.40
CA LEU A 210 -14.01 -2.34 -2.45
C LEU A 210 -14.33 -3.74 -1.90
N GLY A 211 -14.09 -3.95 -0.61
CA GLY A 211 -14.22 -5.22 0.09
C GLY A 211 -13.01 -5.49 0.98
N ARG A 212 -13.09 -6.55 1.79
CA ARG A 212 -11.97 -6.99 2.61
C ARG A 212 -10.91 -7.65 1.73
N ALA A 213 -9.63 -7.41 2.04
CA ALA A 213 -8.50 -7.92 1.27
C ALA A 213 -7.29 -8.19 2.17
N HIS A 214 -6.29 -7.31 2.13
CA HIS A 214 -5.09 -7.36 2.97
C HIS A 214 -5.43 -7.19 4.46
N THR A 215 -6.43 -6.36 4.71
CA THR A 215 -7.09 -6.18 6.01
C THR A 215 -8.60 -6.14 5.86
N GLY A 216 -9.32 -5.87 6.96
CA GLY A 216 -10.78 -5.65 6.92
C GLY A 216 -11.18 -4.22 6.52
N GLY A 217 -10.24 -3.34 6.15
CA GLY A 217 -10.52 -1.93 5.93
C GLY A 217 -9.61 -1.24 4.91
N ASP A 218 -9.17 -1.97 3.88
CA ASP A 218 -8.29 -1.42 2.85
C ASP A 218 -9.03 -0.42 1.96
N LEU A 219 -8.45 0.76 1.78
CA LEU A 219 -8.97 1.82 0.94
C LEU A 219 -8.12 1.98 -0.33
N ALA A 220 -8.78 2.03 -1.48
CA ALA A 220 -8.20 2.48 -2.73
C ALA A 220 -8.46 3.97 -2.92
N VAL A 221 -7.42 4.76 -3.19
CA VAL A 221 -7.54 6.19 -3.48
C VAL A 221 -7.38 6.40 -4.98
N PHE A 222 -8.47 6.75 -5.65
CA PHE A 222 -8.58 6.88 -7.09
C PHE A 222 -8.64 8.33 -7.52
N LEU A 223 -7.82 8.70 -8.51
CA LEU A 223 -7.76 9.99 -9.17
C LEU A 223 -8.31 9.84 -10.59
N PRO A 224 -9.60 10.10 -10.83
CA PRO A 224 -10.25 9.77 -12.09
C PRO A 224 -9.75 10.60 -13.27
N GLN A 225 -9.33 11.85 -13.05
CA GLN A 225 -8.79 12.69 -14.11
C GLN A 225 -7.41 12.22 -14.59
N GLU A 226 -6.57 11.76 -13.66
CA GLU A 226 -5.23 11.26 -13.90
C GLU A 226 -5.21 9.77 -14.28
N ARG A 227 -6.32 9.05 -14.05
CA ARG A 227 -6.45 7.61 -14.25
C ARG A 227 -5.43 6.81 -13.43
N ILE A 228 -5.23 7.23 -12.18
CA ILE A 228 -4.27 6.66 -11.22
C ILE A 228 -5.04 6.15 -9.99
N VAL A 229 -4.65 4.98 -9.48
CA VAL A 229 -5.15 4.46 -8.21
C VAL A 229 -4.00 4.10 -7.27
N PHE A 230 -4.06 4.59 -6.02
CA PHE A 230 -3.21 4.11 -4.93
C PHE A 230 -3.96 3.03 -4.16
N THR A 231 -3.35 1.87 -3.99
CA THR A 231 -4.04 0.68 -3.46
C THR A 231 -3.61 0.28 -2.05
N GLY A 232 -2.63 0.99 -1.46
CA GLY A 232 -1.97 0.44 -0.27
C GLY A 232 -1.52 -0.99 -0.57
N ASP A 233 -1.79 -1.91 0.33
CA ASP A 233 -1.38 -3.31 0.23
C ASP A 233 -2.47 -4.24 -0.35
N MET A 234 -3.64 -3.67 -0.71
CA MET A 234 -4.70 -4.42 -1.41
C MET A 234 -4.19 -5.01 -2.73
N MET A 235 -3.33 -4.29 -3.46
CA MET A 235 -2.74 -4.75 -4.72
C MET A 235 -1.27 -4.31 -4.80
N LEU A 236 -0.37 -5.27 -4.72
CA LEU A 236 1.06 -5.13 -4.95
C LEU A 236 1.47 -5.77 -6.28
N GLY A 237 2.70 -5.57 -6.71
CA GLY A 237 3.26 -6.22 -7.91
C GLY A 237 3.38 -7.75 -7.81
N GLY A 238 3.15 -8.32 -6.64
CA GLY A 238 3.17 -9.73 -6.30
C GLY A 238 2.20 -10.06 -5.17
N ILE A 239 2.47 -11.15 -4.45
CA ILE A 239 1.65 -11.61 -3.32
C ILE A 239 1.93 -10.70 -2.12
N SER A 240 0.88 -10.10 -1.56
CA SER A 240 0.94 -9.31 -0.32
C SER A 240 1.12 -10.21 0.91
N TYR A 241 1.40 -9.62 2.08
CA TYR A 241 1.30 -10.32 3.36
C TYR A 241 -0.16 -10.73 3.62
N LEU A 242 -0.36 -11.99 4.02
CA LEU A 242 -1.69 -12.60 4.13
C LEU A 242 -2.13 -12.89 5.58
N GLY A 243 -1.27 -12.60 6.58
CA GLY A 243 -1.52 -12.99 7.97
C GLY A 243 -2.72 -12.34 8.64
N ASP A 244 -3.13 -11.14 8.17
CA ASP A 244 -4.35 -10.44 8.60
C ASP A 244 -5.41 -10.42 7.50
N GLY A 245 -5.11 -11.08 6.37
CA GLY A 245 -5.89 -11.03 5.14
C GLY A 245 -7.19 -11.82 5.18
N TYR A 246 -8.10 -11.39 4.32
CA TYR A 246 -9.37 -12.06 4.01
C TYR A 246 -9.26 -12.72 2.63
N VAL A 247 -8.34 -13.67 2.50
CA VAL A 247 -7.93 -14.26 1.22
C VAL A 247 -9.11 -14.77 0.40
N ALA A 248 -10.13 -15.35 1.07
CA ALA A 248 -11.32 -15.86 0.41
C ALA A 248 -12.22 -14.78 -0.23
N GLU A 249 -12.07 -13.53 0.16
CA GLU A 249 -12.83 -12.37 -0.36
C GLU A 249 -11.97 -11.51 -1.27
N TRP A 250 -10.66 -11.62 -1.16
CA TRP A 250 -9.70 -10.74 -1.84
C TRP A 250 -9.81 -10.78 -3.37
N ALA A 251 -10.09 -11.94 -3.94
CA ALA A 251 -10.32 -12.06 -5.38
C ALA A 251 -11.52 -11.23 -5.86
N ASP A 252 -12.60 -11.17 -5.08
CA ASP A 252 -13.78 -10.35 -5.38
C ASP A 252 -13.49 -8.85 -5.19
N THR A 253 -12.71 -8.50 -4.17
CA THR A 253 -12.25 -7.12 -3.95
C THR A 253 -11.41 -6.62 -5.13
N LEU A 254 -10.48 -7.43 -5.65
CA LEU A 254 -9.71 -7.11 -6.86
C LEU A 254 -10.60 -7.02 -8.11
N GLN A 255 -11.67 -7.80 -8.19
CA GLN A 255 -12.67 -7.63 -9.26
C GLN A 255 -13.37 -6.26 -9.15
N GLY A 256 -13.63 -5.77 -7.94
CA GLY A 256 -14.11 -4.41 -7.70
C GLY A 256 -13.10 -3.35 -8.15
N LEU A 257 -11.81 -3.53 -7.85
CA LEU A 257 -10.75 -2.63 -8.28
C LEU A 257 -10.71 -2.47 -9.80
N LYS A 258 -10.88 -3.55 -10.56
CA LYS A 258 -10.92 -3.55 -12.04
C LYS A 258 -12.10 -2.78 -12.64
N GLN A 259 -13.11 -2.38 -11.85
CA GLN A 259 -14.21 -1.53 -12.33
C GLN A 259 -13.86 -0.04 -12.34
N LEU A 260 -12.79 0.36 -11.68
CA LEU A 260 -12.27 1.72 -11.75
C LEU A 260 -11.48 1.89 -13.06
N ASP A 261 -11.64 3.06 -13.71
CA ASP A 261 -11.04 3.34 -15.01
C ASP A 261 -9.65 3.99 -14.86
N PHE A 262 -8.63 3.19 -14.58
CA PHE A 262 -7.25 3.62 -14.36
C PHE A 262 -6.26 2.93 -15.32
N ASP A 263 -5.09 3.57 -15.48
CA ASP A 263 -3.96 3.06 -16.29
C ASP A 263 -2.72 2.75 -15.43
N LEU A 264 -2.69 3.24 -14.17
CA LEU A 264 -1.53 3.11 -13.30
C LEU A 264 -1.97 2.79 -11.86
N ILE A 265 -1.33 1.76 -11.27
CA ILE A 265 -1.46 1.42 -9.86
C ILE A 265 -0.21 1.90 -9.13
N LEU A 266 -0.41 2.59 -8.01
CA LEU A 266 0.62 2.97 -7.05
C LEU A 266 0.43 2.12 -5.78
N PRO A 267 1.28 1.11 -5.56
CA PRO A 267 1.11 0.19 -4.43
C PRO A 267 1.71 0.75 -3.15
N GLY A 268 1.29 0.20 -2.00
CA GLY A 268 1.90 0.51 -0.70
C GLY A 268 3.36 0.08 -0.58
N HIS A 269 3.80 -0.91 -1.38
CA HIS A 269 5.19 -1.36 -1.45
C HIS A 269 5.61 -1.66 -2.89
N GLY A 270 6.88 -1.38 -3.19
CA GLY A 270 7.46 -1.63 -4.51
C GLY A 270 7.19 -0.50 -5.52
N PRO A 271 7.56 -0.71 -6.79
CA PRO A 271 7.38 0.29 -7.84
C PRO A 271 5.93 0.41 -8.31
N SER A 272 5.63 1.50 -9.02
CA SER A 272 4.38 1.68 -9.76
C SER A 272 4.13 0.54 -10.76
N ILE A 273 2.87 0.19 -11.01
CA ILE A 273 2.47 -0.96 -11.83
C ILE A 273 1.63 -0.46 -13.00
N ALA A 274 2.21 -0.51 -14.20
CA ALA A 274 1.53 -0.20 -15.46
C ALA A 274 1.00 -1.46 -16.18
N ASP A 275 1.52 -2.64 -15.87
CA ASP A 275 0.98 -3.90 -16.39
C ASP A 275 -0.23 -4.36 -15.57
N LEU A 276 -1.42 -3.97 -16.01
CA LEU A 276 -2.68 -4.28 -15.30
C LEU A 276 -3.02 -5.78 -15.30
N ASN A 277 -2.38 -6.61 -16.14
CA ASN A 277 -2.54 -8.07 -16.05
C ASN A 277 -2.06 -8.63 -14.70
N ARG A 278 -1.23 -7.86 -13.98
CA ARG A 278 -0.82 -8.22 -12.62
C ARG A 278 -2.00 -8.45 -11.68
N ILE A 279 -3.09 -7.70 -11.87
CA ILE A 279 -4.31 -7.90 -11.07
C ILE A 279 -4.88 -9.30 -11.32
N ASP A 280 -4.94 -9.75 -12.58
CA ASP A 280 -5.46 -11.09 -12.92
C ASP A 280 -4.59 -12.21 -12.35
N TYR A 281 -3.27 -12.04 -12.36
CA TYR A 281 -2.35 -13.03 -11.79
C TYR A 281 -2.54 -13.18 -10.28
N VAL A 282 -2.59 -12.06 -9.56
CA VAL A 282 -2.77 -12.03 -8.10
C VAL A 282 -4.18 -12.50 -7.71
N GLN A 283 -5.21 -12.06 -8.44
CA GLN A 283 -6.59 -12.48 -8.25
C GLN A 283 -6.76 -13.99 -8.39
N THR A 284 -6.19 -14.57 -9.45
CA THR A 284 -6.24 -16.02 -9.69
C THR A 284 -5.49 -16.79 -8.59
N TYR A 285 -4.34 -16.30 -8.16
CA TYR A 285 -3.60 -16.89 -7.05
C TYR A 285 -4.42 -16.95 -5.76
N TYR A 286 -5.10 -15.87 -5.38
CA TYR A 286 -5.91 -15.86 -4.15
C TYR A 286 -7.13 -16.78 -4.25
N ALA A 287 -7.75 -16.87 -5.41
CA ALA A 287 -8.83 -17.83 -5.66
C ALA A 287 -8.34 -19.28 -5.52
N ASP A 288 -7.22 -19.62 -6.16
CA ASP A 288 -6.64 -20.97 -6.14
C ASP A 288 -6.13 -21.34 -4.74
N LEU A 289 -5.48 -20.40 -4.02
CA LEU A 289 -5.08 -20.60 -2.65
C LEU A 289 -6.29 -20.90 -1.75
N THR A 290 -7.38 -20.16 -1.95
CA THR A 290 -8.62 -20.36 -1.19
C THR A 290 -9.21 -21.74 -1.44
N GLU A 291 -9.27 -22.18 -2.69
CA GLU A 291 -9.79 -23.49 -3.06
C GLU A 291 -8.91 -24.61 -2.47
N GLU A 292 -7.60 -24.49 -2.63
CA GLU A 292 -6.64 -25.49 -2.16
C GLU A 292 -6.68 -25.64 -0.62
N ILE A 293 -6.70 -24.54 0.11
CA ILE A 293 -6.75 -24.59 1.57
C ILE A 293 -8.09 -25.14 2.08
N ARG A 294 -9.21 -24.78 1.45
CA ARG A 294 -10.52 -25.40 1.76
C ARG A 294 -10.53 -26.90 1.49
N ARG A 295 -9.94 -27.35 0.39
CA ARG A 295 -9.81 -28.77 0.03
C ARG A 295 -9.01 -29.53 1.09
N LEU A 296 -7.83 -29.00 1.46
CA LEU A 296 -6.96 -29.63 2.47
C LEU A 296 -7.62 -29.68 3.85
N LYS A 297 -8.27 -28.59 4.29
CA LYS A 297 -9.03 -28.55 5.54
C LYS A 297 -10.16 -29.58 5.55
N SER A 298 -10.92 -29.67 4.46
CA SER A 298 -12.02 -30.64 4.33
C SER A 298 -11.52 -32.10 4.32
N ALA A 299 -10.27 -32.33 3.93
CA ALA A 299 -9.62 -33.64 4.02
C ALA A 299 -9.08 -33.96 5.41
N GLY A 300 -9.24 -33.06 6.39
CA GLY A 300 -8.88 -33.25 7.79
C GLY A 300 -7.44 -32.90 8.15
N TYR A 301 -6.71 -32.21 7.30
CA TYR A 301 -5.35 -31.74 7.59
C TYR A 301 -5.38 -30.58 8.59
N SER A 302 -4.37 -30.51 9.47
CA SER A 302 -4.13 -29.32 10.30
C SER A 302 -3.65 -28.14 9.44
N ALA A 303 -3.62 -26.92 10.00
CA ALA A 303 -3.12 -25.75 9.30
C ALA A 303 -1.64 -25.91 8.87
N GLU A 304 -0.80 -26.48 9.74
CA GLU A 304 0.61 -26.78 9.45
C GLU A 304 0.77 -27.80 8.32
N GLU A 305 -0.05 -28.87 8.36
CA GLU A 305 -0.04 -29.90 7.31
C GLU A 305 -0.54 -29.35 5.97
N ALA A 306 -1.57 -28.50 6.00
CA ALA A 306 -2.12 -27.85 4.83
C ALA A 306 -1.11 -26.83 4.24
N ALA A 307 -0.47 -26.03 5.10
CA ALA A 307 0.57 -25.10 4.67
C ALA A 307 1.74 -25.81 3.97
N ALA A 308 2.16 -26.98 4.48
CA ALA A 308 3.24 -27.74 3.88
C ALA A 308 2.85 -28.46 2.56
N ARG A 309 1.55 -28.72 2.33
CA ARG A 309 1.03 -29.53 1.20
C ARG A 309 0.41 -28.71 0.09
N ALA A 310 0.08 -27.45 0.32
CA ALA A 310 -0.56 -26.61 -0.68
C ALA A 310 0.25 -26.59 -1.99
N ASP A 311 -0.38 -26.88 -3.11
CA ASP A 311 0.26 -26.88 -4.42
C ASP A 311 -0.28 -25.74 -5.29
N LEU A 312 0.52 -24.68 -5.39
CA LEU A 312 0.21 -23.46 -6.13
C LEU A 312 1.26 -23.19 -7.23
N ARG A 313 2.02 -24.22 -7.62
CA ARG A 313 3.12 -24.12 -8.59
C ARG A 313 2.67 -23.75 -10.00
N GLN A 314 1.37 -23.81 -10.30
CA GLN A 314 0.82 -23.24 -11.54
C GLN A 314 1.03 -21.72 -11.66
N HIS A 315 1.38 -21.03 -10.55
CA HIS A 315 1.70 -19.61 -10.54
C HIS A 315 3.21 -19.30 -10.62
N ALA A 316 4.05 -20.31 -10.92
CA ALA A 316 5.51 -20.14 -11.01
C ALA A 316 5.91 -19.06 -12.02
N ASP A 317 5.34 -19.10 -13.23
CA ASP A 317 5.70 -18.19 -14.32
C ASP A 317 5.21 -16.75 -14.10
N THR A 318 4.14 -16.56 -13.32
CA THR A 318 3.51 -15.24 -13.13
C THR A 318 3.89 -14.57 -11.81
N LEU A 319 4.00 -15.35 -10.73
CA LEU A 319 4.23 -14.88 -9.38
C LEU A 319 5.46 -15.50 -8.69
N GLY A 320 6.20 -16.37 -9.39
CA GLY A 320 7.40 -17.01 -8.84
C GLY A 320 7.12 -18.08 -7.78
N VAL A 321 5.91 -18.63 -7.73
CA VAL A 321 5.52 -19.68 -6.78
C VAL A 321 5.92 -21.05 -7.35
N ASP A 322 7.18 -21.42 -7.23
CA ASP A 322 7.78 -22.62 -7.85
C ASP A 322 7.92 -23.82 -6.89
N GLN A 323 7.59 -23.64 -5.61
CA GLN A 323 7.71 -24.67 -4.58
C GLN A 323 6.35 -25.04 -4.00
N LEU A 324 6.28 -26.25 -3.43
CA LEU A 324 5.16 -26.68 -2.61
C LEU A 324 5.12 -25.91 -1.31
N GLY A 325 3.93 -25.62 -0.84
CA GLY A 325 3.66 -24.98 0.43
C GLY A 325 3.08 -23.58 0.26
N ALA A 326 2.46 -23.12 1.33
CA ALA A 326 1.94 -21.77 1.50
C ALA A 326 2.42 -21.21 2.84
N ASN A 327 2.34 -19.89 3.00
CA ASN A 327 2.69 -19.24 4.26
C ASN A 327 1.80 -19.76 5.39
N LEU A 328 2.39 -20.30 6.48
CA LEU A 328 1.65 -20.88 7.60
C LEU A 328 0.73 -19.86 8.28
N GLN A 329 1.16 -18.63 8.47
CA GLN A 329 0.32 -17.58 9.05
C GLN A 329 -0.94 -17.33 8.21
N ALA A 330 -0.77 -17.26 6.89
CA ALA A 330 -1.90 -17.12 5.97
C ALA A 330 -2.87 -18.29 6.09
N VAL A 331 -2.36 -19.52 6.11
CA VAL A 331 -3.18 -20.73 6.22
C VAL A 331 -3.88 -20.78 7.58
N GLN A 332 -3.20 -20.46 8.67
CA GLN A 332 -3.80 -20.39 10.00
C GLN A 332 -4.93 -19.35 10.04
N ARG A 333 -4.69 -18.14 9.51
CA ARG A 333 -5.71 -17.10 9.40
C ARG A 333 -6.93 -17.57 8.62
N MET A 334 -6.73 -18.27 7.50
CA MET A 334 -7.83 -18.84 6.71
C MET A 334 -8.60 -19.92 7.48
N TYR A 335 -7.93 -20.76 8.27
CA TYR A 335 -8.56 -21.75 9.13
C TYR A 335 -9.41 -21.08 10.19
N ASP A 336 -8.87 -20.07 10.88
CA ASP A 336 -9.57 -19.34 11.94
C ASP A 336 -10.83 -18.63 11.40
N LEU A 337 -10.76 -18.05 10.20
CA LEU A 337 -11.91 -17.45 9.51
C LEU A 337 -12.97 -18.50 9.14
N ILE A 338 -12.57 -19.67 8.62
CA ILE A 338 -13.48 -20.76 8.27
C ILE A 338 -14.20 -21.31 9.53
N ASP A 339 -13.47 -21.41 10.66
CA ASP A 339 -14.00 -21.92 11.92
C ASP A 339 -14.78 -20.86 12.72
N GLY A 340 -14.80 -19.59 12.28
CA GLY A 340 -15.45 -18.47 12.97
C GLY A 340 -14.73 -18.07 14.27
N ILE A 341 -13.44 -18.36 14.39
CA ILE A 341 -12.58 -17.98 15.52
C ILE A 341 -12.08 -16.54 15.37
N ALA A 342 -11.85 -16.13 14.12
CA ALA A 342 -11.45 -14.77 13.76
C ALA A 342 -12.61 -14.03 13.08
N GLU A 343 -12.61 -12.65 13.20
CA GLU A 343 -13.54 -11.76 12.53
C GLU A 343 -12.96 -11.26 11.20
#